data_be7081f258756216f84f587571f08ef6
#
_entry.id   be7081f258756216f84f587571f08ef6
#
_cell.length_a   1.000
_cell.length_b   1.000
_cell.length_c   1.000
_cell.angle_alpha   90.00
_cell.angle_beta   90.00
_cell.angle_gamma   90.00
#
_symmetry.space_group_name_H-M   'P 1'
#
loop_
_entity.id
_entity.type
_entity.pdbx_description
1 polymer ?
#
loop_
_entity_poly.entity_id
_entity_poly.type
_entity_poly.pdbx_seq_one_letter_code
_entity_poly.pdbx_strand_id
1 'polypeptide(L)'
;GGITLRAVAAPGHTYEHTAYVGVDERGHTRAAFTGGALLMGSAGRSDLLGPEHTADLTRLQWETAQHIRGLLPSAASLFPTHGAGSFCSTAGSTLERYGPLSTELTRNPALSSLTPEAFAAIQLATPAPIPGYYRYMAPINRKGPKVYGEPPRPRLLSPEEVATTTAAVVDVRPRASFAGSHIPGSIEIEESTSLLAYTGWLIPFNAPVVLVSEDRAQADRVTRDFFRIGYEDVRGYLPFRDWQLS
;
A
#
# COMPACT_ATOMS: atom_id res chain seq x y z
N GLY A 1 -23.70 -6.75 -25.34
CA GLY A 1 -22.92 -7.94 -25.09
C GLY A 1 -22.70 -8.12 -23.60
N GLY A 2 -22.98 -9.31 -23.07
CA GLY A 2 -22.77 -9.65 -21.67
C GLY A 2 -21.37 -10.22 -21.43
N ILE A 3 -20.80 -9.94 -20.26
CA ILE A 3 -19.58 -10.60 -19.77
C ILE A 3 -19.94 -11.29 -18.46
N THR A 4 -19.58 -12.56 -18.34
CA THR A 4 -19.67 -13.31 -17.10
C THR A 4 -18.36 -13.22 -16.34
N LEU A 5 -18.40 -12.81 -15.06
CA LEU A 5 -17.24 -12.87 -14.16
C LEU A 5 -17.34 -14.16 -13.32
N ARG A 6 -16.33 -15.00 -13.45
CA ARG A 6 -16.19 -16.22 -12.66
C ARG A 6 -15.13 -16.01 -11.58
N ALA A 7 -15.50 -16.18 -10.30
CA ALA A 7 -14.56 -16.14 -9.19
C ALA A 7 -13.70 -17.40 -9.18
N VAL A 8 -12.41 -17.23 -8.92
CA VAL A 8 -11.39 -18.28 -8.84
C VAL A 8 -10.60 -18.07 -7.57
N ALA A 9 -10.55 -19.09 -6.71
CA ALA A 9 -9.67 -19.03 -5.53
C ALA A 9 -8.22 -18.84 -5.98
N ALA A 10 -7.54 -17.88 -5.38
CA ALA A 10 -6.20 -17.48 -5.78
C ALA A 10 -5.31 -17.19 -4.55
N PRO A 11 -5.17 -18.15 -3.60
CA PRO A 11 -4.42 -17.94 -2.37
C PRO A 11 -2.92 -17.69 -2.66
N GLY A 12 -2.26 -16.98 -1.73
CA GLY A 12 -0.82 -16.69 -1.81
C GLY A 12 -0.49 -15.28 -1.35
N HIS A 13 -1.11 -14.25 -1.92
CA HIS A 13 -1.00 -12.88 -1.39
C HIS A 13 -1.72 -12.77 -0.03
N THR A 14 -2.87 -13.38 0.10
CA THR A 14 -3.55 -13.77 1.34
C THR A 14 -4.16 -15.15 1.17
N TYR A 15 -4.62 -15.81 2.24
CA TYR A 15 -5.27 -17.12 2.14
C TYR A 15 -6.59 -17.08 1.38
N GLU A 16 -7.37 -16.02 1.55
CA GLU A 16 -8.71 -15.85 0.99
C GLU A 16 -8.72 -15.08 -0.35
N HIS A 17 -7.53 -14.84 -0.93
CA HIS A 17 -7.44 -14.06 -2.16
C HIS A 17 -8.23 -14.69 -3.29
N THR A 18 -8.94 -13.86 -4.04
CA THR A 18 -9.82 -14.28 -5.15
C THR A 18 -9.47 -13.48 -6.40
N ALA A 19 -9.27 -14.18 -7.51
CA ALA A 19 -9.20 -13.61 -8.85
C ALA A 19 -10.55 -13.74 -9.56
N TYR A 20 -10.77 -12.94 -10.60
CA TYR A 20 -11.98 -13.03 -11.42
C TYR A 20 -11.61 -13.19 -12.89
N VAL A 21 -12.23 -14.16 -13.54
CA VAL A 21 -12.01 -14.46 -14.96
C VAL A 21 -13.22 -13.97 -15.75
N GLY A 22 -12.98 -13.12 -16.73
CA GLY A 22 -13.98 -12.56 -17.62
C GLY A 22 -14.19 -13.45 -18.85
N VAL A 23 -15.42 -13.93 -19.02
CA VAL A 23 -15.84 -14.84 -20.11
C VAL A 23 -16.88 -14.14 -20.95
N ASP A 24 -16.69 -14.12 -22.27
CA ASP A 24 -17.66 -13.55 -23.21
C ASP A 24 -18.90 -14.45 -23.41
N GLU A 25 -19.90 -13.94 -24.14
CA GLU A 25 -21.15 -14.67 -24.42
C GLU A 25 -20.94 -15.99 -25.17
N ARG A 26 -19.80 -16.16 -25.84
CA ARG A 26 -19.43 -17.39 -26.55
C ARG A 26 -18.65 -18.37 -25.68
N GLY A 27 -18.46 -18.07 -24.39
CA GLY A 27 -17.72 -18.90 -23.45
C GLY A 27 -16.21 -18.74 -23.54
N HIS A 28 -15.70 -17.78 -24.29
CA HIS A 28 -14.25 -17.56 -24.40
C HIS A 28 -13.74 -16.67 -23.25
N THR A 29 -12.68 -17.10 -22.61
CA THR A 29 -11.95 -16.29 -21.63
C THR A 29 -11.20 -15.15 -22.32
N ARG A 30 -11.46 -13.91 -21.92
CA ARG A 30 -10.88 -12.71 -22.51
C ARG A 30 -9.92 -11.96 -21.58
N ALA A 31 -10.18 -12.05 -20.28
CA ALA A 31 -9.45 -11.27 -19.30
C ALA A 31 -9.42 -11.98 -17.94
N ALA A 32 -8.47 -11.62 -17.11
CA ALA A 32 -8.47 -11.96 -15.70
C ALA A 32 -8.09 -10.73 -14.85
N PHE A 33 -8.89 -10.50 -13.82
CA PHE A 33 -8.61 -9.53 -12.75
C PHE A 33 -7.88 -10.29 -11.65
N THR A 34 -6.56 -10.22 -11.69
CA THR A 34 -5.68 -11.11 -10.92
C THR A 34 -5.41 -10.62 -9.49
N GLY A 35 -5.82 -9.38 -9.16
CA GLY A 35 -5.54 -8.84 -7.83
C GLY A 35 -4.05 -8.80 -7.51
N GLY A 36 -3.69 -9.31 -6.32
CA GLY A 36 -2.31 -9.54 -5.90
C GLY A 36 -1.75 -10.91 -6.31
N ALA A 37 -2.56 -11.81 -6.90
CA ALA A 37 -2.08 -13.13 -7.32
C ALA A 37 -1.03 -13.03 -8.44
N LEU A 38 -1.26 -12.16 -9.42
CA LEU A 38 -0.28 -11.84 -10.47
C LEU A 38 -0.30 -10.33 -10.72
N LEU A 39 0.87 -9.73 -10.68
CA LEU A 39 1.15 -8.36 -11.09
C LEU A 39 1.89 -8.39 -12.42
N MET A 40 2.04 -7.23 -13.07
CA MET A 40 2.85 -7.16 -14.28
C MET A 40 4.34 -7.29 -13.92
N GLY A 41 4.98 -8.34 -14.43
CA GLY A 41 6.39 -8.68 -14.18
C GLY A 41 6.70 -9.29 -12.81
N SER A 42 5.69 -9.50 -11.94
CA SER A 42 5.89 -10.04 -10.59
C SER A 42 4.62 -10.67 -10.04
N ALA A 43 4.66 -11.10 -8.78
CA ALA A 43 3.48 -11.45 -7.98
C ALA A 43 3.38 -10.52 -6.77
N GLY A 44 2.22 -10.48 -6.13
CA GLY A 44 2.05 -9.80 -4.85
C GLY A 44 2.88 -10.45 -3.76
N ARG A 45 3.31 -9.66 -2.77
CA ARG A 45 4.08 -10.16 -1.63
C ARG A 45 3.27 -11.17 -0.83
N SER A 46 3.95 -12.21 -0.37
CA SER A 46 3.40 -13.30 0.44
C SER A 46 3.84 -13.23 1.92
N ASP A 47 4.63 -12.20 2.29
CA ASP A 47 5.22 -12.03 3.63
C ASP A 47 4.50 -10.99 4.51
N LEU A 48 3.41 -10.41 4.03
CA LEU A 48 2.72 -9.29 4.71
C LEU A 48 1.87 -9.74 5.92
N LEU A 49 1.53 -11.02 6.02
CA LEU A 49 0.73 -11.56 7.12
C LEU A 49 1.57 -12.04 8.31
N GLY A 50 2.89 -12.07 8.16
CA GLY A 50 3.82 -12.48 9.19
C GLY A 50 4.76 -13.60 8.76
N PRO A 51 5.91 -13.75 9.43
CA PRO A 51 6.92 -14.73 9.06
C PRO A 51 6.42 -16.17 9.14
N GLU A 52 5.50 -16.47 10.07
CA GLU A 52 4.90 -17.81 10.26
C GLU A 52 4.03 -18.24 9.07
N HIS A 53 3.51 -17.28 8.28
CA HIS A 53 2.68 -17.54 7.11
C HIS A 53 3.46 -17.49 5.79
N THR A 54 4.65 -16.90 5.80
CA THR A 54 5.40 -16.53 4.59
C THR A 54 5.70 -17.74 3.69
N ALA A 55 6.20 -18.83 4.26
CA ALA A 55 6.58 -20.00 3.47
C ALA A 55 5.37 -20.65 2.78
N ASP A 56 4.27 -20.83 3.50
CA ASP A 56 3.06 -21.44 2.97
C ASP A 56 2.39 -20.53 1.92
N LEU A 57 2.25 -19.24 2.21
CA LEU A 57 1.70 -18.29 1.27
C LEU A 57 2.55 -18.16 -0.01
N THR A 58 3.88 -18.24 0.09
CA THR A 58 4.75 -18.19 -1.09
C THR A 58 4.55 -19.42 -1.98
N ARG A 59 4.44 -20.61 -1.38
CA ARG A 59 4.11 -21.84 -2.11
C ARG A 59 2.74 -21.73 -2.80
N LEU A 60 1.71 -21.33 -2.06
CA LEU A 60 0.36 -21.11 -2.59
C LEU A 60 0.33 -20.05 -3.71
N GLN A 61 1.14 -18.99 -3.60
CA GLN A 61 1.27 -17.96 -4.64
C GLN A 61 1.77 -18.53 -5.96
N TRP A 62 2.77 -19.43 -5.91
CA TRP A 62 3.27 -20.12 -7.09
C TRP A 62 2.21 -21.07 -7.68
N GLU A 63 1.58 -21.90 -6.83
CA GLU A 63 0.52 -22.81 -7.26
C GLU A 63 -0.64 -22.07 -7.94
N THR A 64 -1.05 -20.95 -7.35
CA THR A 64 -2.08 -20.05 -7.92
C THR A 64 -1.65 -19.50 -9.28
N ALA A 65 -0.40 -19.07 -9.42
CA ALA A 65 0.12 -18.58 -10.70
C ALA A 65 0.08 -19.67 -11.79
N GLN A 66 0.47 -20.91 -11.45
CA GLN A 66 0.38 -22.05 -12.39
C GLN A 66 -1.08 -22.41 -12.71
N HIS A 67 -1.98 -22.34 -11.72
CA HIS A 67 -3.40 -22.55 -11.94
C HIS A 67 -4.00 -21.50 -12.91
N ILE A 68 -3.72 -20.22 -12.67
CA ILE A 68 -4.16 -19.12 -13.56
C ILE A 68 -3.59 -19.30 -14.98
N ARG A 69 -2.30 -19.67 -15.08
CA ARG A 69 -1.67 -20.01 -16.38
C ARG A 69 -2.44 -21.08 -17.13
N GLY A 70 -2.90 -22.12 -16.45
CA GLY A 70 -3.66 -23.22 -17.05
C GLY A 70 -5.09 -22.86 -17.45
N LEU A 71 -5.69 -21.85 -16.77
CA LEU A 71 -7.06 -21.42 -17.02
C LEU A 71 -7.22 -20.44 -18.17
N LEU A 72 -6.16 -19.69 -18.51
CA LEU A 72 -6.24 -18.57 -19.42
C LEU A 72 -5.58 -18.89 -20.77
N PRO A 73 -6.19 -18.50 -21.91
CA PRO A 73 -5.47 -18.47 -23.17
C PRO A 73 -4.35 -17.40 -23.11
N SER A 74 -3.27 -17.63 -23.83
CA SER A 74 -2.09 -16.74 -23.84
C SER A 74 -2.39 -15.30 -24.26
N ALA A 75 -3.44 -15.10 -25.06
CA ALA A 75 -3.90 -13.78 -25.50
C ALA A 75 -4.79 -13.07 -24.49
N ALA A 76 -5.21 -13.74 -23.39
CA ALA A 76 -6.04 -13.10 -22.35
C ALA A 76 -5.30 -11.96 -21.67
N SER A 77 -6.00 -10.85 -21.45
CA SER A 77 -5.44 -9.70 -20.75
C SER A 77 -5.49 -9.89 -19.24
N LEU A 78 -4.39 -9.58 -18.55
CA LEU A 78 -4.29 -9.55 -17.09
C LEU A 78 -4.49 -8.13 -16.59
N PHE A 79 -5.33 -7.97 -15.58
CA PHE A 79 -5.62 -6.70 -14.90
C PHE A 79 -5.35 -6.87 -13.40
N PRO A 80 -4.14 -6.56 -12.92
CA PRO A 80 -3.81 -6.59 -11.49
C PRO A 80 -4.42 -5.39 -10.74
N THR A 81 -4.45 -5.47 -9.41
CA THR A 81 -4.97 -4.39 -8.56
C THR A 81 -4.07 -3.15 -8.59
N HIS A 82 -2.77 -3.34 -8.69
CA HIS A 82 -1.75 -2.29 -8.68
C HIS A 82 -0.53 -2.71 -9.50
N GLY A 83 0.32 -1.74 -9.83
CA GLY A 83 1.56 -1.94 -10.58
C GLY A 83 2.80 -1.64 -9.76
N ALA A 84 3.88 -1.28 -10.45
CA ALA A 84 5.14 -0.88 -9.86
C ALA A 84 4.99 0.28 -8.87
N GLY A 85 5.81 0.29 -7.82
CA GLY A 85 5.78 1.30 -6.75
C GLY A 85 4.79 1.02 -5.62
N SER A 86 3.98 -0.02 -5.71
CA SER A 86 3.20 -0.51 -4.58
C SER A 86 4.07 -1.31 -3.61
N PHE A 87 3.87 -1.12 -2.30
CA PHE A 87 4.54 -1.94 -1.27
C PHE A 87 4.11 -3.41 -1.29
N CYS A 88 3.02 -3.74 -1.98
CA CYS A 88 2.56 -5.11 -2.19
C CYS A 88 3.25 -5.80 -3.38
N SER A 89 4.06 -5.08 -4.17
CA SER A 89 4.82 -5.65 -5.27
C SER A 89 6.23 -6.04 -4.85
N THR A 90 6.79 -7.03 -5.54
CA THR A 90 8.19 -7.44 -5.39
C THR A 90 9.08 -6.75 -6.42
N ALA A 91 10.39 -6.92 -6.32
CA ALA A 91 11.33 -6.48 -7.34
C ALA A 91 10.97 -7.09 -8.71
N GLY A 92 11.10 -6.30 -9.77
CA GLY A 92 10.77 -6.73 -11.14
C GLY A 92 9.41 -6.26 -11.67
N SER A 93 8.56 -5.63 -10.83
CA SER A 93 7.33 -4.99 -11.30
C SER A 93 7.61 -3.95 -12.38
N THR A 94 6.77 -3.91 -13.40
CA THR A 94 6.88 -2.97 -14.52
C THR A 94 5.90 -1.82 -14.37
N LEU A 95 6.11 -0.73 -15.13
CA LEU A 95 5.18 0.40 -15.18
C LEU A 95 3.87 0.08 -15.93
N GLU A 96 3.81 -1.07 -16.61
CA GLU A 96 2.61 -1.53 -17.29
C GLU A 96 1.50 -1.84 -16.27
N ARG A 97 0.30 -1.38 -16.56
CA ARG A 97 -0.87 -1.58 -15.68
C ARG A 97 -1.67 -2.82 -16.04
N TYR A 98 -1.56 -3.31 -17.26
CA TYR A 98 -2.21 -4.51 -17.78
C TYR A 98 -1.46 -5.00 -19.02
N GLY A 99 -1.67 -6.23 -19.40
CA GLY A 99 -1.06 -6.81 -20.61
C GLY A 99 -1.50 -8.25 -20.84
N PRO A 100 -1.11 -8.86 -21.97
CA PRO A 100 -1.47 -10.22 -22.27
C PRO A 100 -0.65 -11.21 -21.44
N LEU A 101 -1.27 -12.35 -21.09
CA LEU A 101 -0.59 -13.44 -20.39
C LEU A 101 0.68 -13.90 -21.13
N SER A 102 0.67 -13.90 -22.46
CA SER A 102 1.82 -14.31 -23.27
C SER A 102 3.11 -13.57 -22.91
N THR A 103 3.03 -12.28 -22.60
CA THR A 103 4.19 -11.49 -22.17
C THR A 103 4.67 -11.91 -20.77
N GLU A 104 3.74 -12.20 -19.88
CA GLU A 104 4.07 -12.60 -18.52
C GLU A 104 4.64 -14.02 -18.40
N LEU A 105 4.30 -14.91 -19.31
CA LEU A 105 4.84 -16.29 -19.33
C LEU A 105 6.36 -16.33 -19.41
N THR A 106 7.00 -15.33 -19.98
CA THR A 106 8.45 -15.28 -20.19
C THR A 106 9.19 -14.43 -19.16
N ARG A 107 8.54 -13.39 -18.62
CA ARG A 107 9.21 -12.41 -17.75
C ARG A 107 8.81 -12.50 -16.28
N ASN A 108 7.62 -13.04 -15.98
CA ASN A 108 7.11 -13.09 -14.61
C ASN A 108 7.65 -14.32 -13.88
N PRO A 109 8.44 -14.17 -12.80
CA PRO A 109 9.00 -15.30 -12.07
C PRO A 109 7.95 -16.29 -11.54
N ALA A 110 6.75 -15.81 -11.19
CA ALA A 110 5.66 -16.68 -10.72
C ALA A 110 5.15 -17.62 -11.81
N LEU A 111 5.29 -17.27 -13.08
CA LEU A 111 4.87 -18.06 -14.23
C LEU A 111 6.02 -18.82 -14.90
N SER A 112 7.25 -18.29 -14.86
CA SER A 112 8.42 -18.86 -15.50
C SER A 112 9.22 -19.82 -14.62
N SER A 113 9.11 -19.72 -13.29
CA SER A 113 9.79 -20.63 -12.35
C SER A 113 9.23 -22.04 -12.44
N LEU A 114 10.12 -23.03 -12.55
CA LEU A 114 9.71 -24.44 -12.71
C LEU A 114 9.26 -25.08 -11.39
N THR A 115 9.76 -24.57 -10.24
CA THR A 115 9.42 -25.11 -8.92
C THR A 115 9.05 -24.00 -7.95
N PRO A 116 8.26 -24.29 -6.91
CA PRO A 116 7.93 -23.33 -5.87
C PRO A 116 9.16 -22.83 -5.12
N GLU A 117 10.22 -23.65 -4.96
CA GLU A 117 11.47 -23.26 -4.30
C GLU A 117 12.24 -22.22 -5.13
N ALA A 118 12.33 -22.42 -6.46
CA ALA A 118 12.95 -21.46 -7.35
C ALA A 118 12.19 -20.12 -7.36
N PHE A 119 10.87 -20.16 -7.34
CA PHE A 119 10.04 -18.96 -7.18
C PHE A 119 10.28 -18.29 -5.82
N ALA A 120 10.26 -19.07 -4.72
CA ALA A 120 10.46 -18.54 -3.37
C ALA A 120 11.82 -17.84 -3.21
N ALA A 121 12.87 -18.40 -3.79
CA ALA A 121 14.20 -17.79 -3.78
C ALA A 121 14.20 -16.39 -4.44
N ILE A 122 13.44 -16.18 -5.50
CA ILE A 122 13.31 -14.89 -6.18
C ILE A 122 12.39 -13.96 -5.39
N GLN A 123 11.21 -14.47 -4.99
CA GLN A 123 10.15 -13.70 -4.33
C GLN A 123 10.62 -13.10 -3.00
N LEU A 124 11.43 -13.84 -2.23
CA LEU A 124 11.88 -13.49 -0.89
C LEU A 124 13.32 -12.94 -0.84
N ALA A 125 14.02 -12.84 -1.97
CA ALA A 125 15.43 -12.43 -2.01
C ALA A 125 15.68 -11.05 -1.40
N THR A 126 14.80 -10.09 -1.68
CA THR A 126 14.96 -8.70 -1.22
C THR A 126 13.58 -8.07 -1.02
N PRO A 127 12.89 -8.39 0.08
CA PRO A 127 11.62 -7.75 0.37
C PRO A 127 11.85 -6.26 0.62
N ALA A 128 11.15 -5.40 -0.10
CA ALA A 128 11.18 -3.98 0.16
C ALA A 128 10.66 -3.69 1.58
N PRO A 129 11.27 -2.76 2.33
CA PRO A 129 10.77 -2.38 3.64
C PRO A 129 9.34 -1.85 3.51
N ILE A 130 8.46 -2.27 4.43
CA ILE A 130 7.08 -1.83 4.49
C ILE A 130 6.88 -0.84 5.64
N PRO A 131 5.96 0.13 5.50
CA PRO A 131 5.61 1.03 6.60
C PRO A 131 5.10 0.25 7.83
N GLY A 132 5.43 0.71 9.03
CA GLY A 132 5.14 0.01 10.28
C GLY A 132 3.65 -0.27 10.54
N TYR A 133 2.75 0.52 9.95
CA TYR A 133 1.31 0.32 10.10
C TYR A 133 0.75 -0.91 9.36
N TYR A 134 1.48 -1.48 8.40
CA TYR A 134 1.00 -2.63 7.61
C TYR A 134 0.58 -3.82 8.49
N ARG A 135 1.34 -4.12 9.54
CA ARG A 135 1.03 -5.22 10.47
C ARG A 135 -0.30 -5.04 11.22
N TYR A 136 -0.82 -3.81 11.28
CA TYR A 136 -2.09 -3.50 11.96
C TYR A 136 -3.28 -3.50 11.00
N MET A 137 -3.06 -3.41 9.68
CA MET A 137 -4.13 -3.27 8.69
C MET A 137 -5.05 -4.50 8.63
N ALA A 138 -4.49 -5.70 8.53
CA ALA A 138 -5.29 -6.91 8.44
C ALA A 138 -6.15 -7.16 9.69
N PRO A 139 -5.63 -7.05 10.94
CA PRO A 139 -6.45 -7.13 12.14
C PRO A 139 -7.55 -6.06 12.22
N ILE A 140 -7.24 -4.80 11.87
CA ILE A 140 -8.21 -3.69 11.90
C ILE A 140 -9.31 -3.94 10.87
N ASN A 141 -8.96 -4.30 9.64
CA ASN A 141 -9.93 -4.56 8.57
C ASN A 141 -10.83 -5.75 8.89
N ARG A 142 -10.30 -6.82 9.51
CA ARG A 142 -11.07 -7.99 9.93
C ARG A 142 -12.07 -7.66 11.03
N LYS A 143 -11.67 -6.84 12.00
CA LYS A 143 -12.55 -6.38 13.09
C LYS A 143 -13.57 -5.33 12.63
N GLY A 144 -13.27 -4.62 11.57
CA GLY A 144 -13.95 -3.41 11.11
C GLY A 144 -13.29 -2.15 11.71
N PRO A 145 -12.88 -1.20 10.87
CA PRO A 145 -12.35 0.08 11.35
C PRO A 145 -13.45 0.91 12.02
N LYS A 146 -13.04 1.86 12.85
CA LYS A 146 -13.95 2.84 13.43
C LYS A 146 -14.59 3.69 12.32
N VAL A 147 -15.89 3.87 12.41
CA VAL A 147 -16.65 4.73 11.49
C VAL A 147 -16.75 6.14 12.09
N TYR A 148 -16.26 7.12 11.35
CA TYR A 148 -16.38 8.55 11.69
C TYR A 148 -17.52 9.15 10.86
N GLY A 149 -18.46 9.85 11.50
CA GLY A 149 -19.56 10.52 10.80
C GLY A 149 -19.05 11.68 9.94
N GLU A 150 -18.22 12.52 10.54
CA GLU A 150 -17.56 13.65 9.88
C GLU A 150 -16.06 13.42 9.78
N PRO A 151 -15.39 13.90 8.72
CA PRO A 151 -13.94 13.84 8.62
C PRO A 151 -13.29 14.53 9.83
N PRO A 152 -12.27 13.93 10.44
CA PRO A 152 -11.58 14.54 11.58
C PRO A 152 -10.93 15.86 11.15
N ARG A 153 -11.01 16.85 12.05
CA ARG A 153 -10.40 18.16 11.87
C ARG A 153 -9.46 18.45 13.02
N PRO A 154 -8.19 18.74 12.78
CA PRO A 154 -7.25 19.09 13.83
C PRO A 154 -7.58 20.49 14.39
N ARG A 155 -7.41 20.67 15.71
CA ARG A 155 -7.55 22.00 16.33
C ARG A 155 -6.32 22.86 16.07
N LEU A 156 -6.48 24.17 16.04
CA LEU A 156 -5.37 25.11 16.02
C LEU A 156 -4.66 25.07 17.39
N LEU A 157 -3.33 25.04 17.37
CA LEU A 157 -2.46 25.10 18.54
C LEU A 157 -1.75 26.44 18.60
N SER A 158 -1.37 26.87 19.81
CA SER A 158 -0.45 27.98 20.00
C SER A 158 1.01 27.53 19.86
N PRO A 159 1.95 28.45 19.59
CA PRO A 159 3.38 28.13 19.61
C PRO A 159 3.85 27.51 20.93
N GLU A 160 3.34 27.98 22.08
CA GLU A 160 3.70 27.47 23.40
C GLU A 160 3.21 26.00 23.58
N GLU A 161 2.02 25.69 23.10
CA GLU A 161 1.50 24.32 23.12
C GLU A 161 2.39 23.38 22.29
N VAL A 162 2.87 23.84 21.15
CA VAL A 162 3.80 23.07 20.29
C VAL A 162 5.18 22.97 20.93
N ALA A 163 5.71 24.03 21.51
CA ALA A 163 7.01 24.03 22.17
C ALA A 163 7.08 23.07 23.37
N THR A 164 5.95 22.83 24.04
CA THR A 164 5.88 21.99 25.25
C THR A 164 5.28 20.60 24.99
N THR A 165 4.92 20.29 23.74
CA THR A 165 4.31 19.01 23.41
C THR A 165 5.27 17.84 23.55
N THR A 166 4.76 16.68 23.95
CA THR A 166 5.46 15.39 23.90
C THR A 166 5.08 14.57 22.67
N ALA A 167 4.17 15.09 21.84
CA ALA A 167 3.81 14.48 20.58
C ALA A 167 4.91 14.65 19.53
N ALA A 168 4.94 13.77 18.54
CA ALA A 168 5.82 13.97 17.38
C ALA A 168 5.34 15.21 16.59
N VAL A 169 6.22 16.19 16.43
CA VAL A 169 5.95 17.38 15.62
C VAL A 169 6.35 17.07 14.17
N VAL A 170 5.35 16.96 13.29
CA VAL A 170 5.55 16.59 11.89
C VAL A 170 5.27 17.80 11.00
N ASP A 171 6.30 18.26 10.30
CA ASP A 171 6.21 19.35 9.34
C ASP A 171 5.87 18.80 7.96
N VAL A 172 4.70 19.14 7.47
CA VAL A 172 4.17 18.62 6.20
C VAL A 172 4.28 19.63 5.06
N ARG A 173 4.96 20.74 5.28
CA ARG A 173 5.24 21.75 4.28
C ARG A 173 6.23 21.23 3.23
N PRO A 174 6.37 21.91 2.08
CA PRO A 174 7.39 21.57 1.10
C PRO A 174 8.79 21.49 1.73
N ARG A 175 9.58 20.52 1.32
CA ARG A 175 10.94 20.25 1.82
C ARG A 175 11.86 21.48 1.78
N ALA A 176 11.72 22.31 0.73
CA ALA A 176 12.47 23.55 0.62
C ALA A 176 12.10 24.56 1.73
N SER A 177 10.81 24.63 2.10
CA SER A 177 10.33 25.50 3.18
C SER A 177 10.88 25.03 4.54
N PHE A 178 10.88 23.73 4.80
CA PHE A 178 11.47 23.13 6.00
C PHE A 178 12.99 23.42 6.09
N ALA A 179 13.71 23.21 4.99
CA ALA A 179 15.15 23.47 4.94
C ALA A 179 15.51 24.95 5.19
N GLY A 180 14.65 25.86 4.75
CA GLY A 180 14.83 27.31 4.99
C GLY A 180 14.63 27.72 6.45
N SER A 181 13.61 27.16 7.11
CA SER A 181 13.33 27.38 8.54
C SER A 181 12.28 26.36 9.02
N HIS A 182 12.46 25.81 10.22
CA HIS A 182 11.57 24.83 10.83
C HIS A 182 11.55 24.92 12.35
N ILE A 183 10.59 24.25 12.98
CA ILE A 183 10.53 24.14 14.45
C ILE A 183 11.62 23.16 14.91
N PRO A 184 12.49 23.54 15.87
CA PRO A 184 13.52 22.63 16.36
C PRO A 184 12.95 21.31 16.86
N GLY A 185 13.53 20.18 16.41
CA GLY A 185 13.08 18.83 16.76
C GLY A 185 11.88 18.30 15.95
N SER A 186 11.32 19.08 15.02
CA SER A 186 10.31 18.60 14.11
C SER A 186 10.89 17.66 13.05
N ILE A 187 10.06 16.75 12.57
CA ILE A 187 10.38 15.77 11.52
C ILE A 187 9.70 16.21 10.22
N GLU A 188 10.48 16.38 9.15
CA GLU A 188 9.93 16.72 7.84
C GLU A 188 9.35 15.48 7.18
N ILE A 189 8.07 15.54 6.81
CA ILE A 189 7.37 14.54 5.97
C ILE A 189 6.45 15.31 5.02
N GLU A 190 7.00 15.81 3.92
CA GLU A 190 6.28 16.63 2.94
C GLU A 190 4.97 16.01 2.47
N GLU A 191 3.88 16.82 2.37
CA GLU A 191 2.62 16.41 1.74
C GLU A 191 2.86 16.03 0.28
N SER A 192 2.96 14.73 0.02
CA SER A 192 3.26 14.14 -1.28
C SER A 192 2.61 12.76 -1.41
N THR A 193 2.77 12.11 -2.55
CA THR A 193 2.33 10.72 -2.74
C THR A 193 3.02 9.73 -1.78
N SER A 194 4.15 10.11 -1.19
CA SER A 194 4.94 9.28 -0.27
C SER A 194 4.69 9.62 1.22
N LEU A 195 3.86 10.63 1.52
CA LEU A 195 3.57 11.08 2.89
C LEU A 195 3.27 9.90 3.83
N LEU A 196 2.33 9.06 3.46
CA LEU A 196 1.85 7.97 4.32
C LEU A 196 2.91 6.88 4.53
N ALA A 197 3.72 6.61 3.52
CA ALA A 197 4.82 5.66 3.63
C ALA A 197 5.89 6.16 4.62
N TYR A 198 6.33 7.40 4.47
CA TYR A 198 7.30 8.01 5.40
C TYR A 198 6.74 8.14 6.81
N THR A 199 5.47 8.51 6.97
CA THR A 199 4.80 8.49 8.28
C THR A 199 4.93 7.11 8.93
N GLY A 200 4.62 6.04 8.20
CA GLY A 200 4.69 4.67 8.73
C GLY A 200 6.11 4.16 9.01
N TRP A 201 7.14 4.75 8.42
CA TRP A 201 8.54 4.40 8.71
C TRP A 201 9.15 5.20 9.85
N LEU A 202 8.76 6.48 9.99
CA LEU A 202 9.41 7.43 10.90
C LEU A 202 8.64 7.61 12.20
N ILE A 203 7.32 7.46 12.18
CA ILE A 203 6.46 7.68 13.35
C ILE A 203 5.93 6.32 13.84
N PRO A 204 6.09 5.99 15.15
CA PRO A 204 5.47 4.79 15.71
C PRO A 204 3.97 4.76 15.47
N PHE A 205 3.41 3.58 15.21
CA PHE A 205 1.99 3.45 14.88
C PHE A 205 1.09 4.10 15.92
N ASN A 206 0.21 4.97 15.46
CA ASN A 206 -0.74 5.74 16.26
C ASN A 206 -0.12 6.52 17.44
N ALA A 207 1.15 6.88 17.35
CA ALA A 207 1.74 7.84 18.29
C ALA A 207 1.06 9.21 18.14
N PRO A 208 0.98 10.00 19.23
CA PRO A 208 0.41 11.35 19.15
C PRO A 208 1.25 12.23 18.21
N VAL A 209 0.56 12.96 17.33
CA VAL A 209 1.17 13.82 16.31
C VAL A 209 0.61 15.23 16.40
N VAL A 210 1.49 16.21 16.23
CA VAL A 210 1.15 17.62 15.97
C VAL A 210 1.64 17.95 14.55
N LEU A 211 0.80 18.59 13.75
CA LEU A 211 1.15 18.97 12.39
C LEU A 211 1.67 20.41 12.33
N VAL A 212 2.74 20.64 11.61
CA VAL A 212 3.18 21.96 11.16
C VAL A 212 2.86 22.07 9.69
N SER A 213 2.07 23.09 9.31
CA SER A 213 1.53 23.23 7.96
C SER A 213 1.65 24.65 7.44
N GLU A 214 1.41 24.87 6.17
CA GLU A 214 1.27 26.22 5.58
C GLU A 214 -0.03 26.88 6.05
N ASP A 215 -1.11 26.11 6.07
CA ASP A 215 -2.43 26.57 6.44
C ASP A 215 -3.31 25.43 7.00
N ARG A 216 -4.54 25.81 7.37
CA ARG A 216 -5.56 24.88 7.86
C ARG A 216 -5.96 23.85 6.81
N ALA A 217 -6.07 24.23 5.54
CA ALA A 217 -6.53 23.33 4.49
C ALA A 217 -5.54 22.17 4.28
N GLN A 218 -4.25 22.45 4.35
CA GLN A 218 -3.21 21.43 4.34
C GLN A 218 -3.31 20.50 5.57
N ALA A 219 -3.45 21.06 6.76
CA ALA A 219 -3.61 20.28 7.99
C ALA A 219 -4.86 19.37 7.94
N ASP A 220 -5.98 19.87 7.41
CA ASP A 220 -7.22 19.10 7.24
C ASP A 220 -7.04 17.93 6.25
N ARG A 221 -6.31 18.12 5.14
CA ARG A 221 -6.01 17.04 4.17
C ARG A 221 -5.12 15.97 4.77
N VAL A 222 -4.01 16.38 5.36
CA VAL A 222 -3.03 15.46 5.96
C VAL A 222 -3.64 14.67 7.13
N THR A 223 -4.45 15.32 7.97
CA THR A 223 -5.16 14.62 9.04
C THR A 223 -6.04 13.50 8.50
N ARG A 224 -6.81 13.74 7.44
CA ARG A 224 -7.64 12.70 6.81
C ARG A 224 -6.80 11.56 6.25
N ASP A 225 -5.65 11.88 5.66
CA ASP A 225 -4.74 10.88 5.12
C ASP A 225 -4.12 10.02 6.23
N PHE A 226 -3.76 10.63 7.36
CA PHE A 226 -3.26 9.92 8.56
C PHE A 226 -4.32 8.94 9.10
N PHE A 227 -5.57 9.37 9.19
CA PHE A 227 -6.66 8.49 9.62
C PHE A 227 -6.88 7.29 8.68
N ARG A 228 -6.61 7.42 7.37
CA ARG A 228 -6.70 6.30 6.42
C ARG A 228 -5.73 5.16 6.72
N ILE A 229 -4.61 5.46 7.38
CA ILE A 229 -3.61 4.47 7.77
C ILE A 229 -3.59 4.18 9.28
N GLY A 230 -4.62 4.63 10.02
CA GLY A 230 -4.83 4.34 11.43
C GLY A 230 -4.06 5.24 12.40
N TYR A 231 -3.52 6.38 11.96
CA TYR A 231 -2.94 7.39 12.85
C TYR A 231 -4.05 8.36 13.28
N GLU A 232 -4.72 8.02 14.37
CA GLU A 232 -5.93 8.71 14.84
C GLU A 232 -5.65 9.78 15.91
N ASP A 233 -4.46 9.79 16.54
CA ASP A 233 -4.09 10.74 17.57
C ASP A 233 -3.39 11.99 17.01
N VAL A 234 -4.11 12.71 16.12
CA VAL A 234 -3.66 14.03 15.63
C VAL A 234 -4.16 15.08 16.59
N ARG A 235 -3.27 15.58 17.47
CA ARG A 235 -3.54 16.50 18.57
C ARG A 235 -3.95 17.90 18.11
N GLY A 236 -3.46 18.33 16.96
CA GLY A 236 -3.73 19.64 16.38
C GLY A 236 -2.71 20.02 15.32
N TYR A 237 -2.78 21.28 14.88
CA TYR A 237 -1.84 21.84 13.92
C TYR A 237 -1.44 23.25 14.27
N LEU A 238 -0.26 23.68 13.79
CA LEU A 238 0.24 25.04 13.86
C LEU A 238 0.65 25.50 12.45
N PRO A 239 0.08 26.58 11.90
CA PRO A 239 0.62 27.23 10.72
C PRO A 239 2.05 27.74 11.04
N PHE A 240 3.03 27.41 10.21
CA PHE A 240 4.43 27.76 10.50
C PHE A 240 4.67 29.25 10.66
N ARG A 241 3.93 30.10 9.93
CA ARG A 241 4.00 31.57 10.09
C ARG A 241 3.72 32.03 11.53
N ASP A 242 2.83 31.33 12.23
CA ASP A 242 2.45 31.70 13.62
C ASP A 242 3.59 31.37 14.60
N TRP A 243 4.39 30.33 14.30
CA TRP A 243 5.63 30.05 15.01
C TRP A 243 6.69 31.13 14.77
N GLN A 244 6.84 31.62 13.54
CA GLN A 244 7.83 32.65 13.21
C GLN A 244 7.54 34.01 13.85
N LEU A 245 6.29 34.27 14.22
CA LEU A 245 5.84 35.52 14.86
C LEU A 245 5.88 35.47 16.39
N SER A 246 6.16 34.31 16.98
CA SER A 246 6.26 34.11 18.42
C SER A 246 7.70 34.25 18.92
#